data_64e85fee0f621e2dc57d0af1ab80a4e7
#
_entry.id   64e85fee0f621e2dc57d0af1ab80a4e7
#
_cell.length_a   1.000
_cell.length_b   1.000
_cell.length_c   1.000
_cell.angle_alpha   90.00
_cell.angle_beta   90.00
_cell.angle_gamma   90.00
#
_symmetry.space_group_name_H-M   'P 1'
#
loop_
_entity.id
_entity.type
_entity.pdbx_description
1 polymer ?
#
loop_
_entity_poly.entity_id
_entity_poly.type
_entity_poly.pdbx_seq_one_letter_code
_entity_poly.pdbx_strand_id
1 'polypeptide(L)'
;MSAGKRNIAARPGVVDELGRLGDLEGDTIFGKDSRDRLLTHVERKTRLVSISLVCGYDVHKIQKQTMLDLERLSRHTGALPKTITYDKGVEFAGWRQTEKDLGADIYFANPYHSWERGRNENANGLIRDFFPKGTDFKKLTNRDILKVESMLNNRPRKRFQWLTPLEYAASLGVAVEGWV
;
A
#
# COMPACT_ATOMS: atom_id res chain seq x y z
N MET A 1 -11.91 -20.79 -2.32
CA MET A 1 -13.28 -20.34 -1.96
C MET A 1 -13.21 -18.93 -1.40
N SER A 2 -13.87 -17.96 -2.04
CA SER A 2 -13.85 -16.54 -1.65
C SER A 2 -15.01 -16.16 -0.69
N ALA A 3 -15.47 -17.10 0.13
CA ALA A 3 -16.60 -16.89 1.00
C ALA A 3 -16.39 -15.68 1.93
N GLY A 4 -17.21 -14.65 1.74
CA GLY A 4 -17.25 -13.45 2.59
C GLY A 4 -16.31 -12.31 2.19
N LYS A 5 -15.51 -12.41 1.12
CA LYS A 5 -14.72 -11.27 0.61
C LYS A 5 -15.66 -10.24 -0.03
N ARG A 6 -15.68 -9.00 0.49
CA ARG A 6 -16.47 -7.91 -0.10
C ARG A 6 -15.87 -7.51 -1.45
N ASN A 7 -16.71 -7.47 -2.48
CA ASN A 7 -16.29 -7.03 -3.81
C ASN A 7 -16.05 -5.51 -3.82
N ILE A 8 -15.10 -5.05 -4.62
CA ILE A 8 -14.80 -3.62 -4.82
C ILE A 8 -16.04 -2.81 -5.25
N ALA A 9 -16.99 -3.42 -5.93
CA ALA A 9 -18.24 -2.76 -6.32
C ALA A 9 -19.11 -2.32 -5.13
N ALA A 10 -18.90 -2.91 -3.96
CA ALA A 10 -19.58 -2.50 -2.72
C ALA A 10 -18.84 -1.38 -1.96
N ARG A 11 -17.69 -0.91 -2.50
CA ARG A 11 -16.88 0.14 -1.89
C ARG A 11 -17.62 1.49 -1.99
N PRO A 12 -17.61 2.32 -0.93
CA PRO A 12 -18.26 3.63 -0.97
C PRO A 12 -17.70 4.53 -2.08
N GLY A 13 -18.57 5.26 -2.80
CA GLY A 13 -18.18 6.14 -3.92
C GLY A 13 -17.15 7.21 -3.54
N VAL A 14 -17.19 7.71 -2.30
CA VAL A 14 -16.20 8.68 -1.76
C VAL A 14 -14.75 8.20 -1.91
N VAL A 15 -14.53 6.88 -1.94
CA VAL A 15 -13.21 6.26 -2.13
C VAL A 15 -12.70 6.46 -3.56
N ASP A 16 -13.61 6.36 -4.54
CA ASP A 16 -13.27 6.56 -5.96
C ASP A 16 -13.11 8.04 -6.31
N GLU A 17 -13.88 8.89 -5.68
CA GLU A 17 -13.80 10.35 -5.77
C GLU A 17 -12.56 10.93 -5.08
N LEU A 18 -11.80 10.14 -4.31
CA LEU A 18 -10.68 10.60 -3.48
C LEU A 18 -11.09 11.68 -2.49
N GLY A 19 -12.32 11.60 -1.99
CA GLY A 19 -12.93 12.63 -1.16
C GLY A 19 -12.31 12.76 0.23
N ARG A 20 -11.60 11.71 0.69
CA ARG A 20 -11.08 11.66 2.07
C ARG A 20 -9.71 10.99 2.13
N LEU A 21 -9.04 11.11 3.27
CA LEU A 21 -7.83 10.36 3.64
C LEU A 21 -8.20 9.04 4.32
N GLY A 22 -7.27 8.08 4.29
CA GLY A 22 -7.39 6.78 4.95
C GLY A 22 -7.95 5.68 4.04
N ASP A 23 -8.12 5.94 2.75
CA ASP A 23 -8.50 4.91 1.78
C ASP A 23 -7.24 4.40 1.06
N LEU A 24 -6.94 3.10 1.19
CA LEU A 24 -5.68 2.50 0.75
C LEU A 24 -5.88 1.42 -0.33
N GLU A 25 -4.83 1.21 -1.09
CA GLU A 25 -4.64 0.03 -1.94
C GLU A 25 -3.43 -0.74 -1.42
N GLY A 26 -3.56 -2.07 -1.27
CA GLY A 26 -2.48 -2.93 -0.84
C GLY A 26 -2.13 -4.00 -1.88
N ASP A 27 -0.83 -4.35 -1.98
CA ASP A 27 -0.33 -5.37 -2.91
C ASP A 27 0.98 -5.98 -2.41
N THR A 28 1.42 -7.04 -3.09
CA THR A 28 2.76 -7.61 -2.87
C THR A 28 3.54 -7.68 -4.17
N ILE A 29 4.84 -7.39 -4.08
CA ILE A 29 5.79 -7.53 -5.18
C ILE A 29 6.69 -8.72 -4.88
N PHE A 30 6.77 -9.67 -5.81
CA PHE A 30 7.57 -10.88 -5.64
C PHE A 30 9.05 -10.62 -5.96
N GLY A 31 9.94 -11.17 -5.11
CA GLY A 31 11.36 -11.29 -5.40
C GLY A 31 11.66 -12.46 -6.35
N LYS A 32 12.94 -12.79 -6.47
CA LYS A 32 13.45 -13.86 -7.35
C LYS A 32 12.81 -15.23 -7.03
N ASP A 33 12.65 -15.57 -5.77
CA ASP A 33 12.23 -16.89 -5.30
C ASP A 33 10.74 -16.94 -4.86
N SER A 34 9.97 -15.92 -5.11
CA SER A 34 8.56 -15.76 -4.71
C SER A 34 8.25 -15.92 -3.21
N ARG A 35 9.24 -16.26 -2.39
CA ARG A 35 9.08 -16.37 -0.93
C ARG A 35 9.17 -15.03 -0.23
N ASP A 36 10.17 -14.23 -0.64
CA ASP A 36 10.36 -12.89 -0.09
C ASP A 36 9.60 -11.89 -0.94
N ARG A 37 8.91 -10.98 -0.29
CA ARG A 37 8.01 -10.03 -0.94
C ARG A 37 8.21 -8.64 -0.39
N LEU A 38 7.99 -7.65 -1.22
CA LEU A 38 7.71 -6.30 -0.76
C LEU A 38 6.20 -6.16 -0.61
N LEU A 39 5.77 -5.86 0.60
CA LEU A 39 4.39 -5.45 0.88
C LEU A 39 4.28 -3.95 0.62
N THR A 40 3.28 -3.54 -0.12
CA THR A 40 3.07 -2.13 -0.47
C THR A 40 1.68 -1.69 -0.06
N HIS A 41 1.59 -0.50 0.53
CA HIS A 41 0.31 0.18 0.76
C HIS A 41 0.40 1.60 0.20
N VAL A 42 -0.58 1.98 -0.61
CA VAL A 42 -0.66 3.30 -1.22
C VAL A 42 -1.90 4.01 -0.71
N GLU A 43 -1.73 5.17 -0.07
CA GLU A 43 -2.85 6.04 0.26
C GLU A 43 -3.37 6.70 -1.02
N ARG A 44 -4.69 6.55 -1.26
CA ARG A 44 -5.27 6.81 -2.59
C ARG A 44 -5.30 8.29 -2.97
N LYS A 45 -5.49 9.19 -2.03
CA LYS A 45 -5.61 10.64 -2.26
C LYS A 45 -4.25 11.29 -2.42
N THR A 46 -3.33 11.06 -1.48
CA THR A 46 -2.00 11.66 -1.43
C THR A 46 -0.96 10.94 -2.25
N ARG A 47 -1.18 9.65 -2.57
CA ARG A 47 -0.19 8.77 -3.20
C ARG A 47 1.02 8.47 -2.33
N LEU A 48 0.93 8.73 -1.03
CA LEU A 48 1.93 8.24 -0.10
C LEU A 48 1.99 6.72 -0.16
N VAL A 49 3.21 6.20 -0.28
CA VAL A 49 3.47 4.76 -0.34
C VAL A 49 4.24 4.33 0.90
N SER A 50 3.83 3.20 1.47
CA SER A 50 4.60 2.45 2.45
C SER A 50 5.08 1.17 1.79
N ILE A 51 6.36 0.84 2.01
CA ILE A 51 7.01 -0.35 1.47
C ILE A 51 7.67 -1.10 2.62
N SER A 52 7.43 -2.40 2.70
CA SER A 52 8.08 -3.25 3.72
C SER A 52 8.55 -4.56 3.13
N LEU A 53 9.71 -5.04 3.59
CA LEU A 53 10.24 -6.33 3.23
C LEU A 53 9.65 -7.41 4.15
N VAL A 54 9.01 -8.41 3.56
CA VAL A 54 8.50 -9.60 4.27
C VAL A 54 9.29 -10.82 3.81
N CYS A 55 10.16 -11.31 4.69
CA CYS A 55 10.98 -12.49 4.44
C CYS A 55 10.21 -13.77 4.74
N GLY A 56 10.17 -14.66 3.74
CA GLY A 56 9.44 -15.92 3.81
C GLY A 56 7.92 -15.72 3.73
N TYR A 57 7.27 -16.45 2.80
CA TYR A 57 5.82 -16.38 2.65
C TYR A 57 5.11 -16.93 3.88
N ASP A 58 4.34 -16.06 4.54
CA ASP A 58 3.47 -16.43 5.67
C ASP A 58 2.35 -15.37 5.77
N VAL A 59 1.10 -15.81 5.82
CA VAL A 59 -0.08 -14.93 5.94
C VAL A 59 -0.03 -14.10 7.22
N HIS A 60 0.42 -14.69 8.33
CA HIS A 60 0.53 -13.95 9.61
C HIS A 60 1.61 -12.87 9.57
N LYS A 61 2.72 -13.12 8.87
CA LYS A 61 3.76 -12.10 8.66
C LYS A 61 3.23 -10.93 7.83
N ILE A 62 2.50 -11.21 6.76
CA ILE A 62 1.84 -10.17 5.94
C ILE A 62 0.86 -9.38 6.80
N GLN A 63 0.02 -10.05 7.58
CA GLN A 63 -0.94 -9.38 8.47
C GLN A 63 -0.22 -8.49 9.50
N LYS A 64 0.77 -9.01 10.20
CA LYS A 64 1.54 -8.26 11.19
C LYS A 64 2.22 -7.03 10.54
N GLN A 65 2.84 -7.22 9.38
CA GLN A 65 3.50 -6.12 8.68
C GLN A 65 2.50 -5.08 8.18
N THR A 66 1.32 -5.52 7.69
CA THR A 66 0.22 -4.62 7.34
C THR A 66 -0.14 -3.69 8.52
N MET A 67 -0.29 -4.25 9.73
CA MET A 67 -0.61 -3.45 10.91
C MET A 67 0.45 -2.39 11.19
N LEU A 68 1.74 -2.77 11.14
CA LEU A 68 2.86 -1.85 11.36
C LEU A 68 2.93 -0.74 10.29
N ASP A 69 2.73 -1.11 9.03
CA ASP A 69 2.76 -0.17 7.90
C ASP A 69 1.63 0.85 7.99
N LEU A 70 0.43 0.38 8.32
CA LEU A 70 -0.74 1.25 8.42
C LEU A 70 -0.73 2.12 9.68
N GLU A 71 -0.20 1.62 10.78
CA GLU A 71 0.07 2.45 11.96
C GLU A 71 1.08 3.56 11.63
N ARG A 72 2.16 3.25 10.90
CA ARG A 72 3.14 4.22 10.45
C ARG A 72 2.51 5.26 9.52
N LEU A 73 1.77 4.83 8.50
CA LEU A 73 1.02 5.72 7.60
C LEU A 73 0.05 6.62 8.37
N SER A 74 -0.68 6.07 9.34
CA SER A 74 -1.65 6.83 10.14
C SER A 74 -0.98 7.91 10.99
N ARG A 75 0.17 7.61 11.59
CA ARG A 75 0.95 8.62 12.34
C ARG A 75 1.38 9.79 11.45
N HIS A 76 1.73 9.52 10.20
CA HIS A 76 2.14 10.55 9.26
C HIS A 76 0.96 11.26 8.58
N THR A 77 -0.13 10.59 8.30
CA THR A 77 -1.29 11.20 7.64
C THR A 77 -2.28 11.81 8.62
N GLY A 78 -2.14 11.55 9.91
CA GLY A 78 -3.15 11.93 10.91
C GLY A 78 -4.52 11.27 10.69
N ALA A 79 -4.62 10.33 9.75
CA ALA A 79 -5.85 9.66 9.38
C ALA A 79 -5.74 8.14 9.61
N LEU A 80 -6.68 7.60 10.37
CA LEU A 80 -6.80 6.14 10.52
C LEU A 80 -7.23 5.50 9.18
N PRO A 81 -6.81 4.26 8.90
CA PRO A 81 -7.32 3.50 7.77
C PRO A 81 -8.86 3.41 7.83
N LYS A 82 -9.51 3.69 6.71
CA LYS A 82 -10.98 3.57 6.57
C LYS A 82 -11.35 2.42 5.65
N THR A 83 -10.65 2.33 4.53
CA THR A 83 -10.80 1.18 3.62
C THR A 83 -9.44 0.72 3.10
N ILE A 84 -9.34 -0.60 2.81
CA ILE A 84 -8.20 -1.16 2.12
C ILE A 84 -8.71 -2.00 0.96
N THR A 85 -8.15 -1.80 -0.22
CA THR A 85 -8.46 -2.60 -1.40
C THR A 85 -7.29 -3.51 -1.74
N TYR A 86 -7.51 -4.82 -1.68
CA TYR A 86 -6.55 -5.86 -2.08
C TYR A 86 -7.01 -6.58 -3.36
N ASP A 87 -6.11 -7.37 -3.93
CA ASP A 87 -6.53 -8.42 -4.84
C ASP A 87 -7.04 -9.66 -4.06
N LYS A 88 -7.42 -10.70 -4.80
CA LYS A 88 -7.87 -11.96 -4.19
C LYS A 88 -6.72 -12.89 -3.82
N GLY A 89 -5.50 -12.40 -3.78
CA GLY A 89 -4.31 -13.17 -3.44
C GLY A 89 -4.44 -13.92 -2.12
N VAL A 90 -3.80 -15.08 -2.05
CA VAL A 90 -3.80 -15.93 -0.85
C VAL A 90 -3.03 -15.30 0.31
N GLU A 91 -2.14 -14.37 0.03
CA GLU A 91 -1.38 -13.60 1.00
C GLU A 91 -2.26 -12.73 1.92
N PHE A 92 -3.42 -12.33 1.43
CA PHE A 92 -4.40 -11.56 2.18
C PHE A 92 -5.50 -12.43 2.79
N ALA A 93 -5.26 -13.74 2.98
CA ALA A 93 -6.24 -14.65 3.58
C ALA A 93 -6.61 -14.27 5.03
N GLY A 94 -5.70 -13.60 5.75
CA GLY A 94 -5.93 -13.09 7.11
C GLY A 94 -6.78 -11.83 7.20
N TRP A 95 -7.39 -11.37 6.12
CA TRP A 95 -8.07 -10.09 6.00
C TRP A 95 -9.14 -9.83 7.07
N ARG A 96 -9.89 -10.85 7.53
CA ARG A 96 -10.94 -10.66 8.56
C ARG A 96 -10.35 -10.20 9.89
N GLN A 97 -9.20 -10.76 10.26
CA GLN A 97 -8.51 -10.33 11.47
C GLN A 97 -7.92 -8.94 11.29
N THR A 98 -7.31 -8.67 10.13
CA THR A 98 -6.81 -7.32 9.79
C THR A 98 -7.92 -6.28 9.84
N GLU A 99 -9.09 -6.58 9.28
CA GLU A 99 -10.28 -5.71 9.31
C GLU A 99 -10.72 -5.40 10.74
N LYS A 100 -10.80 -6.44 11.59
CA LYS A 100 -11.18 -6.31 13.00
C LYS A 100 -10.17 -5.47 13.79
N ASP A 101 -8.88 -5.73 13.60
CA ASP A 101 -7.80 -5.07 14.35
C ASP A 101 -7.64 -3.60 13.96
N LEU A 102 -7.88 -3.27 12.68
CA LEU A 102 -7.79 -1.89 12.16
C LEU A 102 -9.09 -1.09 12.30
N GLY A 103 -10.23 -1.75 12.41
CA GLY A 103 -11.54 -1.10 12.28
C GLY A 103 -11.79 -0.52 10.89
N ALA A 104 -11.12 -1.05 9.86
CA ALA A 104 -11.18 -0.57 8.48
C ALA A 104 -11.84 -1.61 7.57
N ASP A 105 -12.71 -1.17 6.66
CA ASP A 105 -13.37 -2.07 5.71
C ASP A 105 -12.40 -2.59 4.64
N ILE A 106 -12.39 -3.89 4.40
CA ILE A 106 -11.54 -4.51 3.37
C ILE A 106 -12.38 -4.93 2.15
N TYR A 107 -11.92 -4.50 0.98
CA TYR A 107 -12.53 -4.79 -0.32
C TYR A 107 -11.54 -5.53 -1.23
N PHE A 108 -12.09 -6.31 -2.16
CA PHE A 108 -11.31 -7.11 -3.08
C PHE A 108 -11.64 -6.76 -4.53
N ALA A 109 -10.60 -6.45 -5.31
CA ALA A 109 -10.72 -6.20 -6.73
C ALA A 109 -11.21 -7.45 -7.48
N ASN A 110 -11.82 -7.22 -8.64
CA ASN A 110 -12.21 -8.32 -9.51
C ASN A 110 -10.97 -8.99 -10.12
N PRO A 111 -11.01 -10.32 -10.34
CA PRO A 111 -9.93 -11.00 -11.06
C PRO A 111 -9.70 -10.36 -12.43
N TYR A 112 -8.44 -10.25 -12.85
CA TYR A 112 -8.04 -9.69 -14.15
C TYR A 112 -8.40 -8.21 -14.40
N HIS A 113 -8.83 -7.46 -13.37
CA HIS A 113 -9.17 -6.04 -13.44
C HIS A 113 -8.09 -5.20 -12.73
N SER A 114 -6.86 -5.22 -13.26
CA SER A 114 -5.72 -4.49 -12.64
C SER A 114 -5.96 -2.98 -12.55
N TRP A 115 -6.74 -2.41 -13.49
CA TRP A 115 -7.10 -0.98 -13.48
C TRP A 115 -7.92 -0.55 -12.24
N GLU A 116 -8.62 -1.47 -11.57
CA GLU A 116 -9.34 -1.18 -10.32
C GLU A 116 -8.38 -0.82 -9.17
N ARG A 117 -7.08 -1.18 -9.31
CA ARG A 117 -5.98 -0.86 -8.39
C ARG A 117 -4.83 -0.12 -9.09
N GLY A 118 -5.17 0.75 -10.02
CA GLY A 118 -4.19 1.45 -10.86
C GLY A 118 -3.18 2.31 -10.07
N ARG A 119 -3.48 2.64 -8.81
CA ARG A 119 -2.55 3.39 -7.94
C ARG A 119 -1.42 2.50 -7.44
N ASN A 120 -1.77 1.30 -7.01
CA ASN A 120 -0.79 0.31 -6.58
C ASN A 120 0.02 -0.20 -7.78
N GLU A 121 -0.62 -0.46 -8.91
CA GLU A 121 0.07 -0.86 -10.14
C GLU A 121 1.11 0.20 -10.55
N ASN A 122 0.75 1.48 -10.52
CA ASN A 122 1.69 2.56 -10.78
C ASN A 122 2.84 2.61 -9.75
N ALA A 123 2.53 2.49 -8.45
CA ALA A 123 3.55 2.47 -7.42
C ALA A 123 4.48 1.27 -7.57
N ASN A 124 3.93 0.09 -7.83
CA ASN A 124 4.70 -1.13 -8.06
C ASN A 124 5.60 -1.01 -9.29
N GLY A 125 5.13 -0.36 -10.37
CA GLY A 125 5.95 -0.03 -11.54
C GLY A 125 7.17 0.82 -11.16
N LEU A 126 6.96 1.89 -10.39
CA LEU A 126 8.04 2.75 -9.90
C LEU A 126 9.01 2.04 -8.94
N ILE A 127 8.51 1.13 -8.10
CA ILE A 127 9.35 0.30 -7.22
C ILE A 127 10.22 -0.65 -8.08
N ARG A 128 9.68 -1.15 -9.19
CA ARG A 128 10.41 -2.01 -10.13
C ARG A 128 11.54 -1.30 -10.89
N ASP A 129 11.54 0.02 -10.97
CA ASP A 129 12.68 0.79 -11.48
C ASP A 129 13.91 0.62 -10.58
N PHE A 130 13.71 0.43 -9.26
CA PHE A 130 14.79 0.20 -8.28
C PHE A 130 15.05 -1.29 -8.03
N PHE A 131 14.01 -2.11 -8.04
CA PHE A 131 14.06 -3.54 -7.78
C PHE A 131 13.44 -4.31 -8.96
N PRO A 132 14.17 -4.48 -10.09
CA PRO A 132 13.67 -5.17 -11.28
C PRO A 132 13.19 -6.60 -10.99
N LYS A 133 12.43 -7.17 -11.92
CA LYS A 133 12.04 -8.60 -11.82
C LYS A 133 13.31 -9.46 -11.70
N GLY A 134 13.27 -10.43 -10.80
CA GLY A 134 14.43 -11.30 -10.53
C GLY A 134 15.38 -10.77 -9.45
N THR A 135 15.13 -9.58 -8.88
CA THR A 135 15.90 -9.11 -7.72
C THR A 135 15.78 -10.08 -6.55
N ASP A 136 16.90 -10.44 -5.97
CA ASP A 136 16.96 -11.29 -4.78
C ASP A 136 16.72 -10.43 -3.54
N PHE A 137 15.49 -10.48 -3.03
CA PHE A 137 15.08 -9.67 -1.87
C PHE A 137 15.77 -10.06 -0.56
N LYS A 138 16.37 -11.25 -0.47
CA LYS A 138 17.19 -11.63 0.69
C LYS A 138 18.42 -10.75 0.88
N LYS A 139 18.90 -10.13 -0.21
CA LYS A 139 20.06 -9.23 -0.19
C LYS A 139 19.71 -7.80 0.16
N LEU A 140 18.42 -7.48 0.23
CA LEU A 140 17.95 -6.14 0.58
C LEU A 140 17.92 -5.95 2.10
N THR A 141 18.28 -4.76 2.51
CA THR A 141 18.15 -4.32 3.90
C THR A 141 16.92 -3.42 4.05
N ASN A 142 16.44 -3.26 5.28
CA ASN A 142 15.38 -2.28 5.56
C ASN A 142 15.79 -0.86 5.13
N ARG A 143 17.09 -0.52 5.20
CA ARG A 143 17.62 0.76 4.74
C ARG A 143 17.43 0.96 3.24
N ASP A 144 17.64 -0.07 2.44
CA ASP A 144 17.42 -0.01 0.98
C ASP A 144 15.94 0.24 0.67
N ILE A 145 15.05 -0.43 1.39
CA ILE A 145 13.60 -0.27 1.23
C ILE A 145 13.16 1.15 1.61
N LEU A 146 13.56 1.63 2.79
CA LEU A 146 13.23 2.98 3.27
C LEU A 146 13.77 4.07 2.34
N LYS A 147 14.96 3.88 1.77
CA LYS A 147 15.52 4.80 0.77
C LYS A 147 14.62 4.91 -0.46
N VAL A 148 14.16 3.78 -1.01
CA VAL A 148 13.26 3.78 -2.17
C VAL A 148 11.89 4.39 -1.81
N GLU A 149 11.35 4.06 -0.65
CA GLU A 149 10.11 4.64 -0.14
C GLU A 149 10.22 6.18 -0.05
N SER A 150 11.30 6.68 0.55
CA SER A 150 11.56 8.12 0.64
C SER A 150 11.68 8.77 -0.74
N MET A 151 12.42 8.16 -1.66
CA MET A 151 12.55 8.67 -3.03
C MET A 151 11.19 8.75 -3.76
N LEU A 152 10.30 7.78 -3.56
CA LEU A 152 8.98 7.78 -4.18
C LEU A 152 8.04 8.82 -3.57
N ASN A 153 8.09 8.99 -2.25
CA ASN A 153 7.27 9.95 -1.51
C ASN A 153 7.75 11.41 -1.72
N ASN A 154 9.01 11.60 -2.10
CA ASN A 154 9.60 12.89 -2.49
C ASN A 154 9.67 13.11 -4.02
N ARG A 155 9.06 12.24 -4.83
CA ARG A 155 9.06 12.41 -6.28
C ARG A 155 7.90 13.32 -6.72
N PRO A 156 8.16 14.46 -7.39
CA PRO A 156 7.11 15.35 -7.89
C PRO A 156 6.12 14.65 -8.82
N ARG A 157 4.84 14.96 -8.69
CA ARG A 157 3.75 14.35 -9.48
C ARG A 157 3.00 15.41 -10.29
N LYS A 158 2.93 15.24 -11.59
CA LYS A 158 2.19 16.14 -12.48
C LYS A 158 0.75 16.39 -12.02
N ARG A 159 0.08 15.33 -11.51
CA ARG A 159 -1.31 15.43 -11.00
C ARG A 159 -1.46 16.32 -9.75
N PHE A 160 -0.39 16.59 -9.03
CA PHE A 160 -0.34 17.47 -7.87
C PHE A 160 0.32 18.80 -8.21
N GLN A 161 0.27 19.23 -9.48
CA GLN A 161 0.93 20.45 -9.94
C GLN A 161 2.43 20.47 -9.59
N TRP A 162 3.08 19.32 -9.73
CA TRP A 162 4.48 19.06 -9.43
C TRP A 162 4.85 19.02 -7.94
N LEU A 163 3.89 19.11 -7.03
CA LEU A 163 4.16 18.77 -5.63
C LEU A 163 4.48 17.28 -5.50
N THR A 164 5.30 16.97 -4.51
CA THR A 164 5.54 15.58 -4.08
C THR A 164 4.33 15.05 -3.31
N PRO A 165 4.17 13.72 -3.15
CA PRO A 165 3.18 13.14 -2.25
C PRO A 165 3.21 13.71 -0.84
N LEU A 166 4.42 13.96 -0.28
CA LEU A 166 4.60 14.56 1.04
C LEU A 166 4.13 16.03 1.08
N GLU A 167 4.56 16.85 0.11
CA GLU A 167 4.12 18.26 0.02
C GLU A 167 2.61 18.36 -0.19
N TYR A 168 2.04 17.48 -1.02
CA TYR A 168 0.59 17.45 -1.23
C TYR A 168 -0.15 17.03 0.05
N ALA A 169 0.35 16.03 0.78
CA ALA A 169 -0.21 15.65 2.07
C ALA A 169 -0.14 16.81 3.07
N ALA A 170 1.00 17.50 3.15
CA ALA A 170 1.17 18.69 3.99
C ALA A 170 0.15 19.79 3.65
N SER A 171 -0.12 20.02 2.36
CA SER A 171 -1.10 21.02 1.91
C SER A 171 -2.55 20.67 2.34
N LEU A 172 -2.81 19.42 2.69
CA LEU A 172 -4.09 18.94 3.24
C LEU A 172 -4.14 19.01 4.79
N GLY A 173 -3.14 19.63 5.41
CA GLY A 173 -3.05 19.74 6.87
C GLY A 173 -2.49 18.50 7.57
N VAL A 174 -1.82 17.62 6.81
CA VAL A 174 -1.21 16.40 7.33
C VAL A 174 0.19 16.70 7.88
N ALA A 175 0.49 16.23 9.09
CA ALA A 175 1.84 16.30 9.64
C ALA A 175 2.73 15.26 8.92
N VAL A 176 3.72 15.73 8.17
CA VAL A 176 4.62 14.85 7.37
C VAL A 176 6.02 14.68 7.98
N GLU A 177 6.17 15.04 9.24
CA GLU A 177 7.44 14.90 9.95
C GLU A 177 7.86 13.42 10.09
N GLY A 178 9.13 13.12 9.86
CA GLY A 178 9.69 11.77 10.04
C GLY A 178 9.69 10.87 8.82
N TRP A 179 9.43 11.37 7.61
CA TRP A 179 9.59 10.64 6.34
C TRP A 179 11.00 10.80 5.70
N VAL A 180 12.00 11.19 6.49
CA VAL A 180 13.38 11.40 6.01
C VAL A 180 14.23 10.16 6.29
#